data_fd8606c2b49976547a79604a87ab4a40
#
_entry.id   fd8606c2b49976547a79604a87ab4a40
#
_cell.length_a   1.000
_cell.length_b   1.000
_cell.length_c   1.000
_cell.angle_alpha   90.00
_cell.angle_beta   90.00
_cell.angle_gamma   90.00
#
_symmetry.space_group_name_H-M   'P 1'
#
loop_
_entity.id
_entity.type
_entity.pdbx_description
1 polymer ?
#
loop_
_entity_poly.entity_id
_entity_poly.type
_entity_poly.pdbx_seq_one_letter_code
_entity_poly.pdbx_strand_id
1 'polypeptide(L)'
;MLPKTFKAMESWDGQELPPEEVFASFLSDYQTLVKAKTQGKLDQRLNKEKNGFNSILKKLKRKMKKFEEGNYKEQIMSVHKRFADVSYWQAIKRTAPPYSIAKYLKAVDMVKDENGDIVMVEESRRIYTQLWLRTLEVAFFVTLLCFLMGYPIAHLLATIPMKYSNLLMICVLLPFW
;
A
#
# COMPACT_ATOMS: atom_id res chain seq x y z
N MET A 1 4.16 -12.65 -0.93
CA MET A 1 3.88 -13.15 -2.29
C MET A 1 5.06 -13.91 -2.89
N LEU A 2 6.27 -13.54 -2.56
CA LEU A 2 7.52 -14.15 -3.03
C LEU A 2 8.38 -14.61 -1.83
N PRO A 3 8.00 -15.64 -1.09
CA PRO A 3 8.66 -15.98 0.18
C PRO A 3 10.10 -16.46 0.01
N LYS A 4 10.38 -17.27 -0.99
CA LYS A 4 11.73 -17.77 -1.29
C LYS A 4 12.62 -16.64 -1.81
N THR A 5 12.10 -15.85 -2.72
CA THR A 5 12.79 -14.68 -3.30
C THR A 5 13.13 -13.66 -2.21
N PHE A 6 12.20 -13.39 -1.30
CA PHE A 6 12.44 -12.47 -0.18
C PHE A 6 13.62 -12.91 0.68
N LYS A 7 13.63 -14.19 1.06
CA LYS A 7 14.72 -14.78 1.86
C LYS A 7 16.06 -14.75 1.12
N ALA A 8 16.07 -15.07 -0.17
CA ALA A 8 17.28 -15.03 -0.98
C ALA A 8 17.80 -13.59 -1.23
N MET A 9 16.91 -12.58 -1.20
CA MET A 9 17.28 -11.17 -1.38
C MET A 9 17.72 -10.48 -0.07
N GLU A 10 17.59 -11.13 1.06
CA GLU A 10 17.96 -10.55 2.37
C GLU A 10 19.47 -10.28 2.46
N SER A 11 20.28 -11.15 1.86
CA SER A 11 21.74 -11.04 1.80
C SER A 11 22.25 -10.15 0.65
N TRP A 12 21.38 -9.71 -0.26
CA TRP A 12 21.77 -8.92 -1.43
C TRP A 12 21.71 -7.42 -1.12
N ASP A 13 22.79 -6.70 -1.35
CA ASP A 13 22.92 -5.25 -1.07
C ASP A 13 22.16 -4.35 -2.05
N GLY A 14 21.92 -4.82 -3.28
CA GLY A 14 21.15 -4.09 -4.29
C GLY A 14 22.00 -3.21 -5.23
N GLN A 15 23.33 -3.23 -5.13
CA GLN A 15 24.20 -2.41 -5.99
C GLN A 15 24.50 -3.10 -7.32
N GLU A 16 24.72 -4.41 -7.29
CA GLU A 16 25.00 -5.21 -8.46
C GLU A 16 23.83 -6.14 -8.81
N LEU A 17 23.96 -6.87 -9.92
CA LEU A 17 22.99 -7.90 -10.27
C LEU A 17 22.95 -8.99 -9.18
N PRO A 18 21.76 -9.46 -8.80
CA PRO A 18 21.64 -10.45 -7.74
C PRO A 18 22.35 -11.76 -8.08
N PRO A 19 22.74 -12.55 -7.08
CA PRO A 19 23.32 -13.88 -7.26
C PRO A 19 22.30 -14.83 -7.87
N GLU A 20 22.78 -15.93 -8.45
CA GLU A 20 21.95 -16.91 -9.18
C GLU A 20 20.83 -17.52 -8.34
N GLU A 21 21.05 -17.66 -7.03
CA GLU A 21 20.04 -18.13 -6.06
C GLU A 21 18.77 -17.27 -6.05
N VAL A 22 18.92 -15.97 -6.25
CA VAL A 22 17.79 -15.04 -6.32
C VAL A 22 16.98 -15.26 -7.60
N PHE A 23 17.65 -15.50 -8.72
CA PHE A 23 16.97 -15.81 -9.97
C PHE A 23 16.20 -17.13 -9.89
N ALA A 24 16.82 -18.17 -9.32
CA ALA A 24 16.19 -19.46 -9.10
C ALA A 24 14.97 -19.35 -8.17
N SER A 25 15.13 -18.66 -7.05
CA SER A 25 14.07 -18.42 -6.07
C SER A 25 12.90 -17.65 -6.66
N PHE A 26 13.21 -16.60 -7.43
CA PHE A 26 12.20 -15.80 -8.11
C PHE A 26 11.40 -16.63 -9.13
N LEU A 27 12.08 -17.43 -9.92
CA LEU A 27 11.43 -18.30 -10.90
C LEU A 27 10.54 -19.33 -10.21
N SER A 28 11.01 -19.97 -9.14
CA SER A 28 10.23 -20.94 -8.34
C SER A 28 8.97 -20.33 -7.76
N ASP A 29 9.08 -19.16 -7.13
CA ASP A 29 7.94 -18.43 -6.57
C ASP A 29 6.96 -17.99 -7.66
N TYR A 30 7.48 -17.49 -8.79
CA TYR A 30 6.65 -17.06 -9.91
C TYR A 30 5.91 -18.22 -10.56
N GLN A 31 6.56 -19.38 -10.71
CA GLN A 31 5.91 -20.60 -11.20
C GLN A 31 4.77 -21.05 -10.28
N THR A 32 4.99 -20.99 -8.97
CA THR A 32 3.95 -21.31 -7.97
C THR A 32 2.75 -20.37 -8.09
N LEU A 33 2.98 -19.07 -8.26
CA LEU A 33 1.91 -18.09 -8.46
C LEU A 33 1.17 -18.30 -9.79
N VAL A 34 1.86 -18.70 -10.84
CA VAL A 34 1.25 -19.02 -12.14
C VAL A 34 0.37 -20.27 -12.04
N LYS A 35 0.83 -21.32 -11.34
CA LYS A 35 0.03 -22.53 -11.06
C LYS A 35 -1.21 -22.20 -10.24
N ALA A 36 -1.07 -21.33 -9.23
CA ALA A 36 -2.18 -20.86 -8.39
C ALA A 36 -3.11 -19.82 -9.07
N LYS A 37 -2.82 -19.40 -10.31
CA LYS A 37 -3.54 -18.33 -11.06
C LYS A 37 -3.58 -16.98 -10.33
N THR A 38 -2.66 -16.72 -9.42
CA THR A 38 -2.60 -15.48 -8.60
C THR A 38 -1.52 -14.50 -9.06
N GLN A 39 -0.75 -14.83 -10.12
CA GLN A 39 0.34 -14.01 -10.65
C GLN A 39 -0.09 -12.58 -11.01
N GLY A 40 -1.35 -12.36 -11.40
CA GLY A 40 -1.84 -11.04 -11.80
C GLY A 40 -1.73 -9.98 -10.70
N LYS A 41 -1.86 -10.39 -9.43
CA LYS A 41 -1.68 -9.49 -8.28
C LYS A 41 -0.22 -9.05 -8.13
N LEU A 42 0.72 -9.96 -8.36
CA LEU A 42 2.16 -9.65 -8.34
C LEU A 42 2.54 -8.77 -9.52
N ASP A 43 2.07 -9.11 -10.73
CA ASP A 43 2.35 -8.37 -11.96
C ASP A 43 1.91 -6.90 -11.83
N GLN A 44 0.70 -6.66 -11.29
CA GLN A 44 0.19 -5.31 -11.04
C GLN A 44 1.01 -4.58 -9.97
N ARG A 45 1.42 -5.27 -8.91
CA ARG A 45 2.19 -4.67 -7.82
C ARG A 45 3.58 -4.26 -8.29
N LEU A 46 4.27 -5.12 -9.02
CA LEU A 46 5.58 -4.82 -9.62
C LEU A 46 5.48 -3.70 -10.65
N ASN A 47 4.44 -3.69 -11.46
CA ASN A 47 4.26 -2.64 -12.48
C ASN A 47 3.93 -1.26 -11.87
N LYS A 48 3.39 -1.22 -10.64
CA LYS A 48 3.22 0.04 -9.89
C LYS A 48 4.54 0.59 -9.35
N GLU A 49 5.45 -0.29 -8.96
CA GLU A 49 6.79 0.11 -8.49
C GLU A 49 7.66 0.60 -9.66
N LYS A 50 7.63 -0.11 -10.77
CA LYS A 50 8.36 0.25 -11.99
C LYS A 50 7.59 -0.14 -13.23
N ASN A 51 7.37 0.83 -14.11
CA ASN A 51 6.65 0.60 -15.36
C ASN A 51 7.37 -0.43 -16.26
N GLY A 52 6.59 -1.28 -16.90
CA GLY A 52 7.08 -2.24 -17.88
C GLY A 52 7.18 -3.68 -17.40
N PHE A 53 6.93 -3.96 -16.10
CA PHE A 53 6.90 -5.33 -15.59
C PHE A 53 5.85 -6.21 -16.27
N ASN A 54 4.67 -5.67 -16.58
CA ASN A 54 3.62 -6.44 -17.24
C ASN A 54 4.08 -7.11 -18.54
N SER A 55 4.83 -6.39 -19.36
CA SER A 55 5.34 -6.94 -20.64
C SER A 55 6.42 -8.00 -20.44
N ILE A 56 7.29 -7.79 -19.46
CA ILE A 56 8.41 -8.68 -19.14
C ILE A 56 7.88 -9.98 -18.54
N LEU A 57 6.98 -9.89 -17.56
CA LEU A 57 6.43 -11.05 -16.87
C LEU A 57 5.53 -11.89 -17.78
N LYS A 58 4.79 -11.26 -18.72
CA LYS A 58 4.09 -12.00 -19.78
C LYS A 58 5.04 -12.80 -20.66
N LYS A 59 6.19 -12.23 -21.04
CA LYS A 59 7.22 -12.95 -21.82
C LYS A 59 7.85 -14.07 -20.99
N LEU A 60 8.17 -13.79 -19.73
CA LEU A 60 8.71 -14.78 -18.79
C LEU A 60 7.76 -15.97 -18.65
N LYS A 61 6.47 -15.72 -18.43
CA LYS A 61 5.43 -16.74 -18.31
C LYS A 61 5.38 -17.68 -19.53
N ARG A 62 5.58 -17.15 -20.74
CA ARG A 62 5.60 -17.96 -21.98
C ARG A 62 6.85 -18.81 -22.11
N LYS A 63 8.02 -18.23 -21.77
CA LYS A 63 9.33 -18.89 -21.96
C LYS A 63 9.70 -19.84 -20.82
N MET A 64 9.27 -19.59 -19.59
CA MET A 64 9.65 -20.39 -18.41
C MET A 64 9.28 -21.88 -18.51
N LYS A 65 8.33 -22.24 -19.38
CA LYS A 65 7.98 -23.65 -19.66
C LYS A 65 9.09 -24.42 -20.39
N LYS A 66 10.03 -23.70 -21.01
CA LYS A 66 11.14 -24.24 -21.79
C LYS A 66 12.49 -24.12 -21.08
N PHE A 67 12.47 -23.67 -19.80
CA PHE A 67 13.69 -23.48 -19.04
C PHE A 67 14.20 -24.84 -18.56
N GLU A 68 15.50 -25.03 -18.73
CA GLU A 68 16.24 -26.20 -18.26
C GLU A 68 16.73 -25.95 -16.81
N GLU A 69 17.02 -27.00 -16.07
CA GLU A 69 17.61 -26.90 -14.75
C GLU A 69 19.04 -26.40 -14.84
N GLY A 70 19.36 -25.34 -14.09
CA GLY A 70 20.64 -24.64 -14.11
C GLY A 70 20.64 -23.35 -14.93
N ASN A 71 21.64 -22.49 -14.73
CA ASN A 71 21.86 -21.22 -15.43
C ASN A 71 20.62 -20.30 -15.51
N TYR A 72 19.85 -20.24 -14.44
CA TYR A 72 18.60 -19.45 -14.39
C TYR A 72 18.83 -17.97 -14.69
N LYS A 73 20.00 -17.43 -14.31
CA LYS A 73 20.40 -16.05 -14.57
C LYS A 73 20.43 -15.76 -16.07
N GLU A 74 21.13 -16.58 -16.85
CA GLU A 74 21.24 -16.41 -18.31
C GLU A 74 19.90 -16.61 -19.01
N GLN A 75 19.14 -17.61 -18.58
CA GLN A 75 17.83 -17.90 -19.14
C GLN A 75 16.84 -16.76 -18.91
N ILE A 76 16.78 -16.18 -17.70
CA ILE A 76 15.91 -15.04 -17.41
C ILE A 76 16.37 -13.79 -18.16
N MET A 77 17.67 -13.54 -18.24
CA MET A 77 18.22 -12.41 -19.01
C MET A 77 17.90 -12.53 -20.50
N SER A 78 17.91 -13.75 -21.07
CA SER A 78 17.55 -14.00 -22.46
C SER A 78 16.07 -13.68 -22.78
N VAL A 79 15.21 -13.64 -21.77
CA VAL A 79 13.80 -13.30 -21.96
C VAL A 79 13.62 -11.84 -22.34
N HIS A 80 14.35 -10.96 -21.62
CA HIS A 80 14.26 -9.52 -21.88
C HIS A 80 15.46 -8.75 -21.28
N LYS A 81 16.00 -7.79 -22.04
CA LYS A 81 17.16 -6.95 -21.65
C LYS A 81 16.98 -6.24 -20.29
N ARG A 82 15.76 -5.94 -19.88
CA ARG A 82 15.47 -5.26 -18.61
C ARG A 82 15.78 -6.12 -17.38
N PHE A 83 15.89 -7.43 -17.49
CA PHE A 83 16.38 -8.28 -16.39
C PHE A 83 17.88 -8.11 -16.12
N ALA A 84 18.62 -7.50 -17.04
CA ALA A 84 20.01 -7.09 -16.82
C ALA A 84 20.13 -5.75 -16.07
N ASP A 85 19.02 -5.02 -15.89
CA ASP A 85 18.99 -3.74 -15.18
C ASP A 85 18.71 -4.00 -13.68
N VAL A 86 19.67 -3.61 -12.83
CA VAL A 86 19.61 -3.75 -11.36
C VAL A 86 18.35 -3.11 -10.79
N SER A 87 17.91 -1.99 -11.36
CA SER A 87 16.72 -1.26 -10.88
C SER A 87 15.43 -2.08 -10.90
N TYR A 88 15.30 -3.06 -11.80
CA TYR A 88 14.16 -3.99 -11.80
C TYR A 88 14.23 -4.98 -10.64
N TRP A 89 15.43 -5.45 -10.28
CA TRP A 89 15.63 -6.33 -9.13
C TRP A 89 15.44 -5.59 -7.81
N GLN A 90 15.87 -4.33 -7.72
CA GLN A 90 15.55 -3.47 -6.58
C GLN A 90 14.04 -3.30 -6.38
N ALA A 91 13.29 -3.12 -7.48
CA ALA A 91 11.83 -3.06 -7.42
C ALA A 91 11.22 -4.39 -6.93
N ILE A 92 11.77 -5.54 -7.34
CA ILE A 92 11.37 -6.86 -6.82
C ILE A 92 11.70 -6.95 -5.33
N LYS A 93 12.89 -6.52 -4.88
CA LYS A 93 13.30 -6.51 -3.47
C LYS A 93 12.32 -5.69 -2.61
N ARG A 94 11.91 -4.51 -3.08
CA ARG A 94 10.92 -3.65 -2.39
C ARG A 94 9.52 -4.28 -2.34
N THR A 95 9.18 -5.10 -3.32
CA THR A 95 7.85 -5.72 -3.44
C THR A 95 7.76 -7.09 -2.76
N ALA A 96 8.90 -7.78 -2.58
CA ALA A 96 8.98 -9.13 -2.02
C ALA A 96 8.40 -9.26 -0.58
N PRO A 97 8.58 -8.29 0.34
CA PRO A 97 8.05 -8.40 1.69
C PRO A 97 6.53 -8.61 1.71
N PRO A 98 6.01 -9.49 2.60
CA PRO A 98 4.58 -9.75 2.71
C PRO A 98 3.79 -8.52 3.16
N TYR A 99 4.41 -7.67 3.97
CA TYR A 99 3.85 -6.41 4.45
C TYR A 99 4.57 -5.23 3.81
N SER A 100 3.83 -4.33 3.18
CA SER A 100 4.38 -3.12 2.60
C SER A 100 4.04 -1.92 3.48
N ILE A 101 5.06 -1.30 4.06
CA ILE A 101 4.94 -0.04 4.82
C ILE A 101 4.55 1.11 3.88
N ALA A 102 4.75 0.95 2.57
CA ALA A 102 4.47 2.00 1.57
C ALA A 102 3.03 2.54 1.62
N LYS A 103 2.05 1.72 2.00
CA LYS A 103 0.66 2.18 2.16
C LYS A 103 0.48 3.09 3.37
N TYR A 104 1.16 2.79 4.47
CA TYR A 104 1.12 3.61 5.68
C TYR A 104 1.88 4.92 5.47
N LEU A 105 3.05 4.87 4.84
CA LEU A 105 3.81 6.06 4.46
C LEU A 105 3.00 6.98 3.54
N LYS A 106 2.29 6.41 2.57
CA LYS A 106 1.42 7.18 1.68
C LYS A 106 0.28 7.87 2.42
N ALA A 107 -0.25 7.29 3.50
CA ALA A 107 -1.32 7.90 4.29
C ALA A 107 -0.87 9.17 5.03
N VAL A 108 0.44 9.37 5.20
CA VAL A 108 1.07 10.56 5.80
C VAL A 108 1.91 11.35 4.78
N ASP A 109 1.62 11.19 3.49
CA ASP A 109 2.34 11.84 2.38
C ASP A 109 3.86 11.62 2.41
N MET A 110 4.30 10.41 2.82
CA MET A 110 5.69 9.99 2.80
C MET A 110 5.91 8.90 1.74
N VAL A 111 7.09 8.91 1.12
CA VAL A 111 7.51 7.93 0.11
C VAL A 111 8.93 7.47 0.41
N LYS A 112 9.26 6.24 0.07
CA LYS A 112 10.65 5.78 0.06
C LYS A 112 11.32 6.23 -1.22
N ASP A 113 12.43 6.94 -1.06
CA ASP A 113 13.30 7.34 -2.16
C ASP A 113 14.05 6.13 -2.75
N GLU A 114 14.79 6.35 -3.85
CA GLU A 114 15.58 5.31 -4.52
C GLU A 114 16.61 4.67 -3.60
N ASN A 115 17.14 5.43 -2.65
CA ASN A 115 18.09 4.98 -1.62
C ASN A 115 17.43 4.20 -0.46
N GLY A 116 16.09 4.17 -0.39
CA GLY A 116 15.35 3.51 0.69
C GLY A 116 15.01 4.43 1.86
N ASP A 117 15.41 5.70 1.83
CA ASP A 117 15.12 6.69 2.85
C ASP A 117 13.67 7.17 2.78
N ILE A 118 13.09 7.48 3.95
CA ILE A 118 11.73 7.98 4.05
C ILE A 118 11.77 9.49 3.86
N VAL A 119 11.25 9.97 2.72
CA VAL A 119 11.18 11.39 2.38
C VAL A 119 9.72 11.82 2.26
N MET A 120 9.44 13.09 2.61
CA MET A 120 8.12 13.68 2.37
C MET A 120 7.91 13.89 0.87
N VAL A 121 6.69 13.63 0.41
CA VAL A 121 6.27 13.95 -0.94
C VAL A 121 6.31 15.47 -1.15
N GLU A 122 6.60 15.90 -2.37
CA GLU A 122 6.59 17.30 -2.78
C GLU A 122 5.30 18.01 -2.34
N GLU A 123 5.40 19.25 -1.88
CA GLU A 123 4.31 19.99 -1.25
C GLU A 123 3.04 20.06 -2.12
N SER A 124 3.22 20.19 -3.42
CA SER A 124 2.14 20.17 -4.43
C SER A 124 1.34 18.86 -4.48
N ARG A 125 1.89 17.77 -3.96
CA ARG A 125 1.31 16.42 -3.96
C ARG A 125 0.89 15.92 -2.59
N ARG A 126 1.02 16.73 -1.54
CA ARG A 126 0.60 16.39 -0.16
C ARG A 126 -0.90 16.58 -0.02
N ILE A 127 -1.66 15.55 -0.35
CA ILE A 127 -3.12 15.58 -0.30
C ILE A 127 -3.62 15.03 1.04
N TYR A 128 -3.01 13.96 1.53
CA TYR A 128 -3.52 13.24 2.70
C TYR A 128 -3.35 14.02 4.00
N THR A 129 -2.20 14.64 4.23
CA THR A 129 -1.93 15.42 5.44
C THR A 129 -2.86 16.63 5.52
N GLN A 130 -3.07 17.35 4.41
CA GLN A 130 -4.02 18.47 4.35
C GLN A 130 -5.46 18.01 4.60
N LEU A 131 -5.85 16.87 4.03
CA LEU A 131 -7.18 16.30 4.22
C LEU A 131 -7.42 15.92 5.69
N TRP A 132 -6.43 15.29 6.33
CA TRP A 132 -6.48 14.95 7.75
C TRP A 132 -6.66 16.18 8.63
N LEU A 133 -5.84 17.21 8.45
CA LEU A 133 -5.92 18.47 9.22
C LEU A 133 -7.28 19.13 9.05
N ARG A 134 -7.75 19.26 7.81
CA ARG A 134 -9.07 19.85 7.53
C ARG A 134 -10.21 19.05 8.16
N THR A 135 -10.13 17.72 8.11
CA THR A 135 -11.18 16.86 8.70
C THR A 135 -11.21 17.01 10.21
N LEU A 136 -10.03 17.05 10.87
CA LEU A 136 -9.93 17.29 12.32
C LEU A 136 -10.44 18.68 12.71
N GLU A 137 -10.09 19.71 11.94
CA GLU A 137 -10.54 21.06 12.15
C GLU A 137 -12.08 21.15 12.10
N VAL A 138 -12.67 20.63 11.03
CA VAL A 138 -14.15 20.61 10.87
C VAL A 138 -14.80 19.81 11.99
N ALA A 139 -14.28 18.63 12.32
CA ALA A 139 -14.81 17.80 13.40
C ALA A 139 -14.76 18.52 14.75
N PHE A 140 -13.65 19.23 15.03
CA PHE A 140 -13.51 20.02 16.26
C PHE A 140 -14.56 21.14 16.35
N PHE A 141 -14.71 21.95 15.29
CA PHE A 141 -15.70 23.02 15.28
C PHE A 141 -17.14 22.51 15.38
N VAL A 142 -17.48 21.46 14.65
CA VAL A 142 -18.81 20.83 14.74
C VAL A 142 -19.08 20.33 16.15
N THR A 143 -18.12 19.61 16.75
CA THR A 143 -18.27 19.09 18.12
C THR A 143 -18.42 20.23 19.14
N LEU A 144 -17.62 21.28 18.99
CA LEU A 144 -17.71 22.47 19.88
C LEU A 144 -19.08 23.14 19.76
N LEU A 145 -19.58 23.36 18.54
CA LEU A 145 -20.91 23.95 18.32
C LEU A 145 -22.01 23.05 18.88
N CYS A 146 -21.95 21.75 18.64
CA CYS A 146 -22.92 20.83 19.23
C CYS A 146 -22.90 20.85 20.77
N PHE A 147 -21.70 20.94 21.36
CA PHE A 147 -21.56 21.03 22.80
C PHE A 147 -22.14 22.35 23.34
N LEU A 148 -21.82 23.50 22.70
CA LEU A 148 -22.32 24.83 23.11
C LEU A 148 -23.85 24.94 23.00
N MET A 149 -24.47 24.28 22.01
CA MET A 149 -25.91 24.27 21.87
C MET A 149 -26.58 23.21 22.76
N GLY A 150 -25.97 22.01 22.82
CA GLY A 150 -26.54 20.89 23.56
C GLY A 150 -26.51 21.06 25.07
N TYR A 151 -25.43 21.67 25.60
CA TYR A 151 -25.28 21.82 27.04
C TYR A 151 -26.40 22.71 27.67
N PRO A 152 -26.71 23.93 27.14
CA PRO A 152 -27.82 24.72 27.69
C PRO A 152 -29.19 24.05 27.57
N ILE A 153 -29.42 23.34 26.46
CA ILE A 153 -30.67 22.60 26.25
C ILE A 153 -30.77 21.45 27.26
N ALA A 154 -29.71 20.67 27.47
CA ALA A 154 -29.68 19.60 28.46
C ALA A 154 -29.89 20.14 29.87
N HIS A 155 -29.24 21.24 30.20
CA HIS A 155 -29.43 21.91 31.52
C HIS A 155 -30.86 22.38 31.70
N LEU A 156 -31.45 23.00 30.67
CA LEU A 156 -32.84 23.45 30.70
C LEU A 156 -33.79 22.27 30.94
N LEU A 157 -33.63 21.17 30.21
CA LEU A 157 -34.43 19.95 30.37
C LEU A 157 -34.33 19.33 31.78
N ALA A 158 -33.17 19.46 32.44
CA ALA A 158 -32.94 18.94 33.78
C ALA A 158 -33.55 19.79 34.90
N THR A 159 -33.74 21.11 34.68
CA THR A 159 -34.20 22.06 35.68
C THR A 159 -35.69 22.36 35.61
N ILE A 160 -36.34 22.13 34.46
CA ILE A 160 -37.78 22.39 34.25
C ILE A 160 -38.65 21.29 34.88
N PRO A 161 -39.87 21.59 35.38
CA PRO A 161 -40.80 20.61 35.89
C PRO A 161 -41.12 19.52 34.85
N MET A 162 -41.26 18.27 35.28
CA MET A 162 -41.38 17.04 34.47
C MET A 162 -42.43 17.14 33.36
N LYS A 163 -43.52 17.86 33.61
CA LYS A 163 -44.62 18.08 32.63
C LYS A 163 -44.14 18.77 31.33
N TYR A 164 -43.26 19.76 31.43
CA TYR A 164 -42.73 20.52 30.29
C TYR A 164 -41.47 19.86 29.72
N SER A 165 -40.66 19.21 30.58
CA SER A 165 -39.48 18.49 30.17
C SER A 165 -39.83 17.34 29.20
N ASN A 166 -40.89 16.57 29.47
CA ASN A 166 -41.33 15.48 28.59
C ASN A 166 -41.78 15.98 27.20
N LEU A 167 -42.46 17.12 27.13
CA LEU A 167 -42.84 17.69 25.83
C LEU A 167 -41.63 18.15 25.02
N LEU A 168 -40.68 18.81 25.67
CA LEU A 168 -39.45 19.27 25.04
C LEU A 168 -38.56 18.07 24.60
N MET A 169 -38.52 16.98 25.37
CA MET A 169 -37.79 15.77 25.00
C MET A 169 -38.34 15.12 23.73
N ILE A 170 -39.68 15.13 23.56
CA ILE A 170 -40.32 14.67 22.34
C ILE A 170 -39.88 15.52 21.15
N CYS A 171 -39.86 16.86 21.30
CA CYS A 171 -39.41 17.76 20.26
C CYS A 171 -37.95 17.55 19.83
N VAL A 172 -37.08 17.26 20.82
CA VAL A 172 -35.63 16.96 20.54
C VAL A 172 -35.46 15.62 19.86
N LEU A 173 -36.28 14.62 20.17
CA LEU A 173 -36.21 13.28 19.57
C LEU A 173 -36.87 13.21 18.19
N LEU A 174 -37.76 14.14 17.86
CA LEU A 174 -38.56 14.13 16.63
C LEU A 174 -37.68 14.09 15.33
N PRO A 175 -36.53 14.81 15.24
CA PRO A 175 -35.66 14.73 14.08
C PRO A 175 -34.99 13.39 13.85
N PHE A 176 -34.99 12.48 14.85
CA PHE A 176 -34.41 11.13 14.72
C PHE A 176 -35.40 10.10 14.17
N TRP A 177 -36.63 10.46 13.96
CA TRP A 177 -37.68 9.63 13.35
C TRP A 177 -37.99 10.16 11.95
#